data_863978bb8822271e69ab98b6d8368f6a
#
_entry.id   863978bb8822271e69ab98b6d8368f6a
#
_cell.length_a   1.000
_cell.length_b   1.000
_cell.length_c   1.000
_cell.angle_alpha   90.00
_cell.angle_beta   90.00
_cell.angle_gamma   90.00
#
_symmetry.space_group_name_H-M   'P 1'
#
loop_
_entity.id
_entity.type
_entity.pdbx_description
1 polymer ?
#
loop_
_entity_poly.entity_id
_entity_poly.type
_entity_poly.pdbx_seq_one_letter_code
_entity_poly.pdbx_strand_id
1 'polypeptide(L)'
;MQTHPFEKHVWAEIDLDALRHNFRAVKARAGALPLCAVVKADSYGHGAVQCARVFAEEGAAWLAVSCLTEAVQLRKGGLTLPILVLGHVQPGYAAALIQNHITVACYSAAQAKALSDAAVAAGGRVQIHLKADTGMGRIGFALRTDFDAAIRDMLTACALPGLEMTGLFQHFSVADDVSEDNIAYTAEQHRLFVQAFHALKAAGQEPQLVHCDNSAGVMLHPDWPEGLPRERCMARPGIILYGYDPSDEVRFGCFRPVMTLKTVVSMIKEMQPGQCASYGRRFTAEKTTKVATLCTGYADGYPRLLSCGKGVVEIHGVACPVLGRVCMDQMMVDVTDVPEVREDDEAILWGGTVSDTAETIARKTDTISYEVLCGVSRRVPRVYRDHGQIVAVEDWILEA
;
A
#
# COMPACT_ATOMS: atom_id res chain seq x y z
N MET A 1 8.84 -26.46 -17.75
CA MET A 1 8.81 -25.36 -16.78
C MET A 1 9.34 -24.13 -17.48
N GLN A 2 8.55 -23.06 -17.56
CA GLN A 2 9.09 -21.78 -17.99
C GLN A 2 10.08 -21.32 -16.91
N THR A 3 11.34 -21.14 -17.28
CA THR A 3 12.34 -20.55 -16.39
C THR A 3 12.13 -19.03 -16.47
N HIS A 4 11.90 -18.39 -15.34
CA HIS A 4 11.89 -16.93 -15.20
C HIS A 4 13.25 -16.52 -14.60
N PRO A 5 14.32 -16.40 -15.42
CA PRO A 5 15.62 -16.04 -14.92
C PRO A 5 15.63 -14.59 -14.46
N PHE A 6 16.25 -14.31 -13.34
CA PHE A 6 16.57 -12.97 -12.84
C PHE A 6 17.92 -13.00 -12.16
N GLU A 7 18.60 -11.85 -12.09
CA GLU A 7 19.85 -11.74 -11.36
C GLU A 7 19.57 -11.78 -9.85
N LYS A 8 20.18 -12.74 -9.16
CA LYS A 8 20.11 -12.82 -7.69
C LYS A 8 21.09 -11.83 -7.06
N HIS A 9 20.76 -10.55 -7.10
CA HIS A 9 21.48 -9.48 -6.41
C HIS A 9 20.70 -9.02 -5.18
N VAL A 10 19.58 -8.37 -5.39
CA VAL A 10 18.54 -8.10 -4.39
C VAL A 10 17.18 -8.28 -5.07
N TRP A 11 16.25 -8.93 -4.41
CA TRP A 11 14.90 -9.16 -4.96
C TRP A 11 13.84 -9.23 -3.86
N ALA A 12 12.61 -8.88 -4.22
CA ALA A 12 11.45 -9.03 -3.36
C ALA A 12 10.63 -10.26 -3.83
N GLU A 13 10.56 -11.29 -3.01
CA GLU A 13 9.63 -12.40 -3.24
C GLU A 13 8.23 -11.99 -2.79
N ILE A 14 7.26 -12.16 -3.68
CA ILE A 14 5.86 -11.82 -3.46
C ILE A 14 5.04 -13.12 -3.45
N ASP A 15 4.51 -13.46 -2.29
CA ASP A 15 3.70 -14.66 -2.06
C ASP A 15 2.24 -14.42 -2.44
N LEU A 16 1.82 -14.92 -3.61
CA LEU A 16 0.45 -14.77 -4.12
C LEU A 16 -0.57 -15.62 -3.32
N ASP A 17 -0.13 -16.72 -2.69
CA ASP A 17 -1.00 -17.52 -1.82
C ASP A 17 -1.33 -16.76 -0.53
N ALA A 18 -0.34 -16.07 0.05
CA ALA A 18 -0.55 -15.17 1.20
C ALA A 18 -1.49 -14.01 0.82
N LEU A 19 -1.31 -13.43 -0.39
CA LEU A 19 -2.17 -12.36 -0.90
C LEU A 19 -3.64 -12.82 -1.03
N ARG A 20 -3.89 -14.01 -1.62
CA ARG A 20 -5.22 -14.64 -1.69
C ARG A 20 -5.80 -14.90 -0.31
N HIS A 21 -4.99 -15.46 0.58
CA HIS A 21 -5.42 -15.75 1.96
C HIS A 21 -5.91 -14.47 2.66
N ASN A 22 -5.15 -13.37 2.57
CA ASN A 22 -5.49 -12.10 3.19
C ASN A 22 -6.79 -11.52 2.61
N PHE A 23 -6.93 -11.53 1.28
CA PHE A 23 -8.16 -11.07 0.63
C PHE A 23 -9.38 -11.88 1.08
N ARG A 24 -9.27 -13.20 1.14
CA ARG A 24 -10.35 -14.10 1.61
C ARG A 24 -10.71 -13.85 3.08
N ALA A 25 -9.72 -13.59 3.94
CA ALA A 25 -9.95 -13.26 5.34
C ALA A 25 -10.75 -11.94 5.48
N VAL A 26 -10.38 -10.91 4.73
CA VAL A 26 -11.12 -9.63 4.69
C VAL A 26 -12.53 -9.84 4.13
N LYS A 27 -12.68 -10.61 3.05
CA LYS A 27 -13.97 -10.92 2.41
C LYS A 27 -14.91 -11.66 3.37
N ALA A 28 -14.37 -12.63 4.12
CA ALA A 28 -15.14 -13.35 5.14
C ALA A 28 -15.65 -12.41 6.25
N ARG A 29 -14.84 -11.43 6.66
CA ARG A 29 -15.23 -10.44 7.66
C ARG A 29 -16.25 -9.44 7.11
N ALA A 30 -16.07 -8.97 5.87
CA ALA A 30 -16.98 -8.05 5.19
C ALA A 30 -18.35 -8.68 4.85
N GLY A 31 -18.42 -10.01 4.75
CA GLY A 31 -19.63 -10.73 4.36
C GLY A 31 -20.05 -10.41 2.93
N ALA A 32 -21.25 -9.88 2.75
CA ALA A 32 -21.79 -9.52 1.43
C ALA A 32 -21.29 -8.15 0.90
N LEU A 33 -20.51 -7.41 1.69
CA LEU A 33 -20.03 -6.08 1.29
C LEU A 33 -18.97 -6.21 0.18
N PRO A 34 -19.14 -5.57 -0.99
CA PRO A 34 -18.15 -5.54 -2.03
C PRO A 34 -16.83 -4.93 -1.55
N LEU A 35 -15.70 -5.45 -2.05
CA LEU A 35 -14.37 -4.97 -1.72
C LEU A 35 -13.74 -4.21 -2.88
N CYS A 36 -13.24 -3.03 -2.61
CA CYS A 36 -12.35 -2.27 -3.47
C CYS A 36 -10.91 -2.48 -2.99
N ALA A 37 -10.14 -3.29 -3.71
CA ALA A 37 -8.75 -3.52 -3.34
C ALA A 37 -7.91 -2.26 -3.63
N VAL A 38 -7.21 -1.74 -2.61
CA VAL A 38 -6.35 -0.57 -2.75
C VAL A 38 -4.97 -1.02 -3.20
N VAL A 39 -4.61 -0.69 -4.45
CA VAL A 39 -3.38 -1.12 -5.14
C VAL A 39 -2.47 0.06 -5.52
N LYS A 40 -2.61 1.20 -4.85
CA LYS A 40 -1.77 2.40 -5.03
C LYS A 40 -0.32 2.15 -4.61
N ALA A 41 0.58 3.04 -5.03
CA ALA A 41 2.01 2.96 -4.75
C ALA A 41 2.59 1.58 -5.15
N ASP A 42 2.24 1.14 -6.38
CA ASP A 42 2.63 -0.16 -6.91
C ASP A 42 2.21 -1.33 -6.01
N SER A 43 0.95 -1.33 -5.56
CA SER A 43 0.44 -2.28 -4.54
C SER A 43 1.29 -2.26 -3.28
N TYR A 44 1.54 -1.06 -2.72
CA TYR A 44 2.44 -0.90 -1.55
C TYR A 44 3.82 -1.55 -1.79
N GLY A 45 4.37 -1.39 -2.99
CA GLY A 45 5.66 -1.93 -3.39
C GLY A 45 5.68 -3.39 -3.86
N HIS A 46 4.53 -4.06 -3.93
CA HIS A 46 4.44 -5.49 -4.27
C HIS A 46 4.26 -5.77 -5.78
N GLY A 47 4.12 -4.73 -6.63
CA GLY A 47 3.80 -4.88 -8.05
C GLY A 47 2.30 -4.85 -8.33
N ALA A 48 1.81 -3.71 -8.89
CA ALA A 48 0.39 -3.42 -8.96
C ALA A 48 -0.38 -4.38 -9.88
N VAL A 49 0.17 -4.74 -11.03
CA VAL A 49 -0.55 -5.52 -12.04
C VAL A 49 -0.79 -6.96 -11.57
N GLN A 50 0.23 -7.62 -11.02
CA GLN A 50 0.09 -9.00 -10.55
C GLN A 50 -0.81 -9.09 -9.32
N CYS A 51 -0.63 -8.19 -8.34
CA CYS A 51 -1.51 -8.14 -7.17
C CYS A 51 -2.97 -7.87 -7.56
N ALA A 52 -3.21 -6.92 -8.49
CA ALA A 52 -4.56 -6.60 -8.95
C ALA A 52 -5.22 -7.76 -9.70
N ARG A 53 -4.46 -8.58 -10.46
CA ARG A 53 -4.97 -9.82 -11.08
C ARG A 53 -5.48 -10.80 -10.03
N VAL A 54 -4.67 -11.05 -9.00
CA VAL A 54 -5.07 -11.94 -7.89
C VAL A 54 -6.33 -11.41 -7.19
N PHE A 55 -6.40 -10.11 -6.90
CA PHE A 55 -7.61 -9.55 -6.30
C PHE A 55 -8.84 -9.65 -7.20
N ALA A 56 -8.67 -9.47 -8.52
CA ALA A 56 -9.76 -9.65 -9.48
C ALA A 56 -10.25 -11.11 -9.52
N GLU A 57 -9.34 -12.10 -9.53
CA GLU A 57 -9.64 -13.53 -9.45
C GLU A 57 -10.39 -13.89 -8.17
N GLU A 58 -10.01 -13.30 -7.02
CA GLU A 58 -10.66 -13.51 -5.72
C GLU A 58 -12.00 -12.76 -5.58
N GLY A 59 -12.37 -11.96 -6.59
CA GLY A 59 -13.65 -11.27 -6.66
C GLY A 59 -13.67 -9.89 -6.02
N ALA A 60 -12.59 -9.13 -6.12
CA ALA A 60 -12.65 -7.69 -5.89
C ALA A 60 -13.63 -7.03 -6.84
N ALA A 61 -14.46 -6.13 -6.33
CA ALA A 61 -15.44 -5.40 -7.13
C ALA A 61 -14.84 -4.16 -7.82
N TRP A 62 -13.85 -3.54 -7.18
CA TRP A 62 -13.16 -2.34 -7.62
C TRP A 62 -11.67 -2.41 -7.30
N LEU A 63 -10.91 -1.60 -8.00
CA LEU A 63 -9.52 -1.28 -7.66
C LEU A 63 -9.41 0.22 -7.31
N ALA A 64 -8.53 0.58 -6.37
CA ALA A 64 -8.28 1.98 -6.06
C ALA A 64 -6.78 2.29 -6.09
N VAL A 65 -6.45 3.40 -6.73
CA VAL A 65 -5.08 3.89 -6.92
C VAL A 65 -4.96 5.35 -6.48
N SER A 66 -3.75 5.89 -6.44
CA SER A 66 -3.52 7.27 -6.00
C SER A 66 -3.56 8.28 -7.14
N CYS A 67 -3.12 7.91 -8.34
CA CYS A 67 -2.98 8.81 -9.48
C CYS A 67 -3.38 8.14 -10.81
N LEU A 68 -3.54 8.97 -11.85
CA LEU A 68 -3.94 8.52 -13.18
C LEU A 68 -2.95 7.53 -13.80
N THR A 69 -1.65 7.74 -13.62
CA THR A 69 -0.61 6.86 -14.20
C THR A 69 -0.70 5.44 -13.66
N GLU A 70 -0.99 5.26 -12.38
CA GLU A 70 -1.23 3.93 -11.78
C GLU A 70 -2.49 3.29 -12.38
N ALA A 71 -3.57 4.05 -12.58
CA ALA A 71 -4.79 3.54 -13.20
C ALA A 71 -4.56 3.09 -14.66
N VAL A 72 -3.80 3.88 -15.43
CA VAL A 72 -3.44 3.54 -16.82
C VAL A 72 -2.51 2.32 -16.87
N GLN A 73 -1.58 2.18 -15.91
CA GLN A 73 -0.73 0.99 -15.78
C GLN A 73 -1.59 -0.28 -15.61
N LEU A 74 -2.59 -0.25 -14.73
CA LEU A 74 -3.50 -1.37 -14.55
C LEU A 74 -4.29 -1.70 -15.83
N ARG A 75 -4.78 -0.69 -16.55
CA ARG A 75 -5.46 -0.89 -17.84
C ARG A 75 -4.53 -1.52 -18.89
N LYS A 76 -3.28 -1.04 -18.99
CA LYS A 76 -2.25 -1.65 -19.87
C LYS A 76 -1.93 -3.09 -19.46
N GLY A 77 -1.99 -3.40 -18.16
CA GLY A 77 -1.87 -4.75 -17.61
C GLY A 77 -3.09 -5.65 -17.85
N GLY A 78 -4.12 -5.17 -18.57
CA GLY A 78 -5.31 -5.95 -18.93
C GLY A 78 -6.41 -5.98 -17.86
N LEU A 79 -6.31 -5.19 -16.79
CA LEU A 79 -7.33 -5.12 -15.75
C LEU A 79 -8.58 -4.38 -16.25
N THR A 80 -9.74 -5.04 -16.16
CA THR A 80 -11.04 -4.53 -16.63
C THR A 80 -11.95 -4.03 -15.52
N LEU A 81 -11.66 -4.39 -14.25
CA LEU A 81 -12.44 -3.92 -13.10
C LEU A 81 -12.55 -2.39 -13.07
N PRO A 82 -13.62 -1.82 -12.51
CA PRO A 82 -13.72 -0.39 -12.24
C PRO A 82 -12.51 0.09 -11.42
N ILE A 83 -11.95 1.25 -11.78
CA ILE A 83 -10.80 1.84 -11.10
C ILE A 83 -11.17 3.23 -10.58
N LEU A 84 -10.89 3.46 -9.29
CA LEU A 84 -11.04 4.76 -8.64
C LEU A 84 -9.67 5.38 -8.37
N VAL A 85 -9.44 6.57 -8.90
CA VAL A 85 -8.31 7.42 -8.49
C VAL A 85 -8.72 8.21 -7.25
N LEU A 86 -8.06 7.92 -6.12
CA LEU A 86 -8.35 8.53 -4.83
C LEU A 86 -7.76 9.94 -4.66
N GLY A 87 -6.76 10.29 -5.48
CA GLY A 87 -6.03 11.55 -5.42
C GLY A 87 -6.47 12.56 -6.48
N HIS A 88 -5.65 13.60 -6.61
CA HIS A 88 -5.86 14.64 -7.62
C HIS A 88 -5.47 14.15 -9.02
N VAL A 89 -6.32 14.48 -9.99
CA VAL A 89 -6.00 14.41 -11.42
C VAL A 89 -6.18 15.80 -12.02
N GLN A 90 -5.17 16.26 -12.75
CA GLN A 90 -5.24 17.54 -13.44
C GLN A 90 -6.34 17.52 -14.50
N PRO A 91 -7.17 18.57 -14.61
CA PRO A 91 -8.30 18.62 -15.55
C PRO A 91 -7.92 18.34 -17.02
N GLY A 92 -6.72 18.75 -17.44
CA GLY A 92 -6.19 18.49 -18.78
C GLY A 92 -6.10 17.01 -19.19
N TYR A 93 -6.22 16.10 -18.25
CA TYR A 93 -6.25 14.65 -18.51
C TYR A 93 -7.68 14.05 -18.58
N ALA A 94 -8.71 14.88 -18.67
CA ALA A 94 -10.11 14.40 -18.75
C ALA A 94 -10.33 13.41 -19.91
N ALA A 95 -9.73 13.63 -21.08
CA ALA A 95 -9.78 12.69 -22.20
C ALA A 95 -9.21 11.30 -21.83
N ALA A 96 -8.10 11.25 -21.08
CA ALA A 96 -7.51 9.98 -20.65
C ALA A 96 -8.40 9.25 -19.62
N LEU A 97 -9.06 9.98 -18.72
CA LEU A 97 -10.04 9.41 -17.78
C LEU A 97 -11.21 8.77 -18.54
N ILE A 98 -11.76 9.48 -19.53
CA ILE A 98 -12.87 9.00 -20.36
C ILE A 98 -12.45 7.77 -21.16
N GLN A 99 -11.33 7.83 -21.90
CA GLN A 99 -10.86 6.75 -22.77
C GLN A 99 -10.54 5.47 -22.01
N ASN A 100 -10.05 5.58 -20.79
CA ASN A 100 -9.68 4.43 -19.96
C ASN A 100 -10.76 4.01 -18.95
N HIS A 101 -11.94 4.62 -19.00
CA HIS A 101 -13.05 4.35 -18.07
C HIS A 101 -12.58 4.40 -16.60
N ILE A 102 -11.95 5.52 -16.21
CA ILE A 102 -11.40 5.73 -14.88
C ILE A 102 -12.28 6.72 -14.12
N THR A 103 -12.75 6.31 -12.95
CA THR A 103 -13.48 7.16 -12.00
C THR A 103 -12.47 7.94 -11.14
N VAL A 104 -12.76 9.20 -10.82
CA VAL A 104 -11.87 10.06 -10.05
C VAL A 104 -12.56 10.71 -8.86
N ALA A 105 -11.81 10.95 -7.79
CA ALA A 105 -12.29 11.71 -6.64
C ALA A 105 -12.58 13.18 -7.03
N CYS A 106 -13.78 13.66 -6.70
CA CYS A 106 -14.18 15.05 -6.78
C CYS A 106 -14.26 15.62 -5.36
N TYR A 107 -13.51 16.68 -5.07
CA TYR A 107 -13.28 17.11 -3.69
C TYR A 107 -13.43 18.63 -3.45
N SER A 108 -13.76 19.42 -4.50
CA SER A 108 -14.10 20.83 -4.38
C SER A 108 -14.88 21.31 -5.59
N ALA A 109 -15.69 22.37 -5.44
CA ALA A 109 -16.45 22.96 -6.53
C ALA A 109 -15.52 23.51 -7.64
N ALA A 110 -14.37 24.08 -7.30
CA ALA A 110 -13.42 24.61 -8.27
C ALA A 110 -12.79 23.48 -9.12
N GLN A 111 -12.38 22.38 -8.49
CA GLN A 111 -11.85 21.21 -9.20
C GLN A 111 -12.93 20.54 -10.07
N ALA A 112 -14.17 20.43 -9.56
CA ALA A 112 -15.31 19.91 -10.31
C ALA A 112 -15.58 20.72 -11.58
N LYS A 113 -15.60 22.05 -11.46
CA LYS A 113 -15.82 22.93 -12.61
C LYS A 113 -14.73 22.77 -13.66
N ALA A 114 -13.46 22.82 -13.26
CA ALA A 114 -12.34 22.70 -14.19
C ALA A 114 -12.31 21.34 -14.90
N LEU A 115 -12.62 20.25 -14.16
CA LEU A 115 -12.70 18.90 -14.72
C LEU A 115 -13.89 18.76 -15.68
N SER A 116 -15.05 19.35 -15.35
CA SER A 116 -16.22 19.35 -16.20
C SER A 116 -15.98 20.10 -17.53
N ASP A 117 -15.38 21.30 -17.46
CA ASP A 117 -15.06 22.09 -18.65
C ASP A 117 -14.12 21.29 -19.59
N ALA A 118 -13.10 20.64 -19.03
CA ALA A 118 -12.18 19.79 -19.80
C ALA A 118 -12.84 18.53 -20.37
N ALA A 119 -13.77 17.91 -19.62
CA ALA A 119 -14.48 16.72 -20.09
C ALA A 119 -15.43 17.06 -21.25
N VAL A 120 -16.15 18.19 -21.18
CA VAL A 120 -16.98 18.70 -22.27
C VAL A 120 -16.12 19.00 -23.51
N ALA A 121 -14.98 19.66 -23.34
CA ALA A 121 -14.04 19.90 -24.44
C ALA A 121 -13.49 18.62 -25.06
N ALA A 122 -13.35 17.54 -24.28
CA ALA A 122 -12.97 16.21 -24.75
C ALA A 122 -14.15 15.40 -25.37
N GLY A 123 -15.35 15.96 -25.42
CA GLY A 123 -16.53 15.34 -26.00
C GLY A 123 -17.17 14.24 -25.16
N GLY A 124 -16.99 14.25 -23.84
CA GLY A 124 -17.53 13.21 -22.96
C GLY A 124 -17.81 13.67 -21.54
N ARG A 125 -18.03 12.70 -20.66
CA ARG A 125 -18.26 12.91 -19.23
C ARG A 125 -17.28 12.06 -18.41
N VAL A 126 -16.80 12.61 -17.31
CA VAL A 126 -15.94 11.89 -16.34
C VAL A 126 -16.81 11.40 -15.19
N GLN A 127 -16.68 10.10 -14.87
CA GLN A 127 -17.29 9.54 -13.67
C GLN A 127 -16.55 10.03 -12.42
N ILE A 128 -17.31 10.51 -11.45
CA ILE A 128 -16.74 11.02 -10.20
C ILE A 128 -17.37 10.35 -8.97
N HIS A 129 -16.55 10.15 -7.95
CA HIS A 129 -17.00 9.94 -6.58
C HIS A 129 -16.76 11.22 -5.77
N LEU A 130 -17.81 11.78 -5.18
CA LEU A 130 -17.68 12.93 -4.28
C LEU A 130 -16.87 12.52 -3.04
N LYS A 131 -15.82 13.26 -2.74
CA LYS A 131 -15.00 13.03 -1.54
C LYS A 131 -15.46 13.94 -0.41
N ALA A 132 -16.09 13.37 0.60
CA ALA A 132 -16.46 14.05 1.84
C ALA A 132 -15.23 14.13 2.78
N ASP A 133 -14.89 15.32 3.25
CA ASP A 133 -13.97 15.47 4.37
C ASP A 133 -14.78 15.64 5.67
N THR A 134 -14.83 14.56 6.41
CA THR A 134 -15.53 14.46 7.70
C THR A 134 -14.61 14.70 8.89
N GLY A 135 -13.32 15.00 8.62
CA GLY A 135 -12.33 15.24 9.67
C GLY A 135 -10.95 14.67 9.40
N MET A 136 -10.71 14.05 8.23
CA MET A 136 -9.34 13.66 7.84
C MET A 136 -8.44 14.86 7.56
N GLY A 137 -9.02 16.01 7.12
CA GLY A 137 -8.30 17.26 6.92
C GLY A 137 -7.31 17.24 5.76
N ARG A 138 -7.50 16.37 4.75
CA ARG A 138 -6.54 16.19 3.66
C ARG A 138 -7.06 16.74 2.34
N ILE A 139 -8.12 16.17 1.79
CA ILE A 139 -8.89 16.63 0.63
C ILE A 139 -10.34 16.25 0.82
N GLY A 140 -11.27 17.01 0.26
CA GLY A 140 -12.71 16.72 0.32
C GLY A 140 -13.54 17.98 0.54
N PHE A 141 -14.83 17.87 0.27
CA PHE A 141 -15.80 18.88 0.67
C PHE A 141 -15.87 18.92 2.21
N ALA A 142 -15.62 20.08 2.80
CA ALA A 142 -15.29 20.24 4.24
C ALA A 142 -16.55 20.19 5.13
N LEU A 143 -17.18 19.01 5.24
CA LEU A 143 -18.43 18.82 6.00
C LEU A 143 -18.32 19.20 7.48
N ARG A 144 -17.16 18.99 8.08
CA ARG A 144 -16.94 19.30 9.49
C ARG A 144 -16.80 20.80 9.75
N THR A 145 -16.36 21.57 8.76
CA THR A 145 -16.15 23.00 8.89
C THR A 145 -17.45 23.78 8.63
N ASP A 146 -18.12 23.48 7.53
CA ASP A 146 -19.42 24.08 7.14
C ASP A 146 -20.19 23.06 6.33
N PHE A 147 -21.10 22.35 7.00
CA PHE A 147 -21.87 21.26 6.41
C PHE A 147 -22.73 21.76 5.24
N ASP A 148 -23.47 22.86 5.44
CA ASP A 148 -24.40 23.35 4.43
C ASP A 148 -23.69 23.89 3.18
N ALA A 149 -22.55 24.58 3.35
CA ALA A 149 -21.74 25.02 2.24
C ALA A 149 -21.16 23.83 1.48
N ALA A 150 -20.64 22.81 2.18
CA ALA A 150 -20.12 21.61 1.54
C ALA A 150 -21.19 20.85 0.74
N ILE A 151 -22.43 20.72 1.26
CA ILE A 151 -23.54 20.11 0.53
C ILE A 151 -23.92 20.93 -0.71
N ARG A 152 -24.00 22.26 -0.61
CA ARG A 152 -24.23 23.12 -1.78
C ARG A 152 -23.16 22.94 -2.87
N ASP A 153 -21.91 22.85 -2.48
CA ASP A 153 -20.80 22.64 -3.40
C ASP A 153 -20.84 21.26 -4.06
N MET A 154 -21.17 20.21 -3.29
CA MET A 154 -21.39 18.86 -3.83
C MET A 154 -22.54 18.85 -4.86
N LEU A 155 -23.66 19.48 -4.55
CA LEU A 155 -24.81 19.59 -5.47
C LEU A 155 -24.45 20.37 -6.74
N THR A 156 -23.64 21.44 -6.60
CA THR A 156 -23.09 22.16 -7.73
C THR A 156 -22.25 21.26 -8.63
N ALA A 157 -21.38 20.44 -8.04
CA ALA A 157 -20.58 19.47 -8.79
C ALA A 157 -21.45 18.45 -9.54
N CYS A 158 -22.51 17.95 -8.91
CA CYS A 158 -23.46 17.01 -9.54
C CYS A 158 -24.18 17.60 -10.75
N ALA A 159 -24.42 18.91 -10.78
CA ALA A 159 -25.13 19.60 -11.86
C ALA A 159 -24.23 19.91 -13.08
N LEU A 160 -22.94 19.72 -13.02
CA LEU A 160 -22.00 20.07 -14.09
C LEU A 160 -22.11 19.10 -15.28
N PRO A 161 -22.19 19.57 -16.53
CA PRO A 161 -22.54 18.75 -17.70
C PRO A 161 -21.43 17.73 -18.06
N GLY A 162 -20.16 18.02 -17.76
CA GLY A 162 -19.03 17.14 -18.04
C GLY A 162 -18.77 16.07 -16.97
N LEU A 163 -19.59 16.03 -15.91
CA LEU A 163 -19.41 15.08 -14.80
C LEU A 163 -20.60 14.13 -14.66
N GLU A 164 -20.33 12.94 -14.18
CA GLU A 164 -21.32 11.95 -13.78
C GLU A 164 -21.02 11.48 -12.36
N MET A 165 -21.84 11.88 -11.40
CA MET A 165 -21.70 11.46 -10.01
C MET A 165 -22.19 10.02 -9.86
N THR A 166 -21.26 9.10 -9.59
CA THR A 166 -21.54 7.68 -9.39
C THR A 166 -21.33 7.22 -7.95
N GLY A 167 -20.65 8.01 -7.13
CA GLY A 167 -20.40 7.61 -5.75
C GLY A 167 -20.11 8.75 -4.77
N LEU A 168 -20.14 8.37 -3.49
CA LEU A 168 -19.78 9.24 -2.35
C LEU A 168 -18.85 8.48 -1.43
N PHE A 169 -17.76 9.12 -0.94
CA PHE A 169 -16.86 8.48 -0.01
C PHE A 169 -16.17 9.44 0.96
N GLN A 170 -15.72 8.87 2.06
CA GLN A 170 -14.90 9.54 3.07
C GLN A 170 -13.69 8.68 3.43
N HIS A 171 -12.86 9.11 4.37
CA HIS A 171 -11.77 8.34 4.93
C HIS A 171 -11.65 8.60 6.43
N PHE A 172 -11.65 7.54 7.22
CA PHE A 172 -11.42 7.63 8.66
C PHE A 172 -9.95 7.98 8.95
N SER A 173 -9.74 8.85 9.93
CA SER A 173 -8.38 9.25 10.35
C SER A 173 -7.79 8.37 11.43
N VAL A 174 -8.62 7.84 12.32
CA VAL A 174 -8.20 7.14 13.54
C VAL A 174 -9.04 5.87 13.81
N ALA A 175 -9.54 5.20 12.75
CA ALA A 175 -10.35 3.99 12.93
C ALA A 175 -9.56 2.78 13.48
N ASP A 176 -8.24 2.89 13.54
CA ASP A 176 -7.28 1.90 14.05
C ASP A 176 -6.73 2.28 15.45
N ASP A 177 -7.37 3.23 16.13
CA ASP A 177 -7.05 3.63 17.48
C ASP A 177 -8.23 3.30 18.42
N VAL A 178 -7.93 2.71 19.56
CA VAL A 178 -8.92 2.21 20.53
C VAL A 178 -9.15 3.13 21.72
N SER A 179 -8.55 4.33 21.73
CA SER A 179 -8.81 5.34 22.74
C SER A 179 -10.24 5.89 22.66
N GLU A 180 -10.85 6.22 23.79
CA GLU A 180 -12.23 6.72 23.84
C GLU A 180 -12.44 7.96 22.96
N ASP A 181 -11.49 8.89 22.96
CA ASP A 181 -11.54 10.11 22.14
C ASP A 181 -11.52 9.80 20.64
N ASN A 182 -10.69 8.86 20.21
CA ASN A 182 -10.56 8.48 18.80
C ASN A 182 -11.73 7.59 18.33
N ILE A 183 -12.29 6.76 19.20
CA ILE A 183 -13.55 6.05 18.94
C ILE A 183 -14.68 7.06 18.71
N ALA A 184 -14.82 8.05 19.62
CA ALA A 184 -15.83 9.11 19.48
C ALA A 184 -15.62 9.95 18.21
N TYR A 185 -14.36 10.25 17.86
CA TYR A 185 -14.03 10.98 16.64
C TYR A 185 -14.42 10.20 15.38
N THR A 186 -14.12 8.91 15.34
CA THR A 186 -14.48 8.01 14.24
C THR A 186 -16.00 7.89 14.08
N ALA A 187 -16.75 7.79 15.19
CA ALA A 187 -18.20 7.78 15.17
C ALA A 187 -18.78 9.11 14.64
N GLU A 188 -18.20 10.25 15.01
CA GLU A 188 -18.59 11.55 14.49
C GLU A 188 -18.29 11.69 12.98
N GLN A 189 -17.14 11.20 12.49
CA GLN A 189 -16.86 11.15 11.06
C GLN A 189 -17.93 10.34 10.29
N HIS A 190 -18.32 9.18 10.85
CA HIS A 190 -19.38 8.35 10.28
C HIS A 190 -20.72 9.08 10.27
N ARG A 191 -21.13 9.70 11.38
CA ARG A 191 -22.38 10.45 11.50
C ARG A 191 -22.48 11.56 10.46
N LEU A 192 -21.44 12.37 10.28
CA LEU A 192 -21.38 13.43 9.26
C LEU A 192 -21.50 12.85 7.83
N PHE A 193 -20.89 11.71 7.58
CA PHE A 193 -20.94 11.05 6.30
C PHE A 193 -22.36 10.55 5.97
N VAL A 194 -23.05 9.92 6.94
CA VAL A 194 -24.46 9.50 6.81
C VAL A 194 -25.37 10.69 6.55
N GLN A 195 -25.17 11.79 7.28
CA GLN A 195 -25.93 13.03 7.05
C GLN A 195 -25.74 13.58 5.64
N ALA A 196 -24.51 13.58 5.12
CA ALA A 196 -24.22 14.04 3.77
C ALA A 196 -24.91 13.16 2.71
N PHE A 197 -24.92 11.84 2.87
CA PHE A 197 -25.64 10.94 2.01
C PHE A 197 -27.15 11.29 1.96
N HIS A 198 -27.77 11.46 3.12
CA HIS A 198 -29.19 11.79 3.21
C HIS A 198 -29.51 13.18 2.65
N ALA A 199 -28.64 14.17 2.85
CA ALA A 199 -28.81 15.51 2.27
C ALA A 199 -28.75 15.49 0.74
N LEU A 200 -27.80 14.76 0.16
CA LEU A 200 -27.71 14.58 -1.29
C LEU A 200 -28.94 13.85 -1.84
N LYS A 201 -29.37 12.77 -1.18
CA LYS A 201 -30.56 12.00 -1.57
C LYS A 201 -31.83 12.88 -1.52
N ALA A 202 -32.01 13.67 -0.48
CA ALA A 202 -33.15 14.59 -0.34
C ALA A 202 -33.18 15.65 -1.45
N ALA A 203 -32.01 16.04 -1.98
CA ALA A 203 -31.88 16.95 -3.12
C ALA A 203 -31.99 16.23 -4.49
N GLY A 204 -32.35 14.95 -4.53
CA GLY A 204 -32.50 14.17 -5.77
C GLY A 204 -31.19 13.67 -6.36
N GLN A 205 -30.08 13.79 -5.62
CA GLN A 205 -28.72 13.30 -6.03
C GLN A 205 -28.34 12.09 -5.19
N GLU A 206 -28.86 10.91 -5.54
CA GLU A 206 -28.57 9.68 -4.78
C GLU A 206 -27.34 8.94 -5.33
N PRO A 207 -26.21 8.85 -4.57
CA PRO A 207 -25.03 8.10 -4.99
C PRO A 207 -25.35 6.63 -5.24
N GLN A 208 -24.83 6.08 -6.35
CA GLN A 208 -24.98 4.66 -6.68
C GLN A 208 -24.12 3.79 -5.78
N LEU A 209 -22.94 4.30 -5.38
CA LEU A 209 -21.96 3.62 -4.53
C LEU A 209 -21.54 4.52 -3.37
N VAL A 210 -21.47 3.95 -2.17
CA VAL A 210 -21.11 4.67 -0.94
C VAL A 210 -20.00 3.91 -0.22
N HIS A 211 -18.91 4.58 0.17
CA HIS A 211 -17.82 3.86 0.82
C HIS A 211 -17.08 4.70 1.86
N CYS A 212 -17.04 4.18 3.10
CA CYS A 212 -16.38 4.82 4.24
C CYS A 212 -15.20 4.00 4.76
N ASP A 213 -15.29 2.68 4.78
CA ASP A 213 -14.37 1.80 5.47
C ASP A 213 -13.00 1.69 4.79
N ASN A 214 -11.96 1.91 5.57
CA ASN A 214 -10.58 1.54 5.27
C ASN A 214 -10.27 0.14 5.85
N SER A 215 -9.00 -0.24 5.94
CA SER A 215 -8.56 -1.53 6.51
C SER A 215 -9.08 -1.76 7.92
N ALA A 216 -8.98 -0.76 8.81
CA ALA A 216 -9.48 -0.87 10.17
C ALA A 216 -11.01 -0.88 10.21
N GLY A 217 -11.66 0.00 9.47
CA GLY A 217 -13.13 0.10 9.43
C GLY A 217 -13.78 -1.23 9.09
N VAL A 218 -13.38 -1.90 8.00
CA VAL A 218 -13.98 -3.17 7.57
C VAL A 218 -13.74 -4.30 8.59
N MET A 219 -12.66 -4.26 9.34
CA MET A 219 -12.32 -5.31 10.32
C MET A 219 -12.98 -5.07 11.67
N LEU A 220 -13.06 -3.83 12.14
CA LEU A 220 -13.57 -3.48 13.47
C LEU A 220 -15.08 -3.23 13.47
N HIS A 221 -15.61 -2.70 12.38
CA HIS A 221 -17.00 -2.26 12.28
C HIS A 221 -17.75 -2.95 11.13
N PRO A 222 -17.91 -4.29 11.15
CA PRO A 222 -18.54 -5.05 10.05
C PRO A 222 -20.01 -4.69 9.85
N ASP A 223 -20.65 -4.09 10.86
CA ASP A 223 -22.05 -3.65 10.80
C ASP A 223 -22.19 -2.25 10.17
N TRP A 224 -21.07 -1.53 10.02
CA TRP A 224 -21.08 -0.34 9.19
C TRP A 224 -21.21 -0.75 7.73
N PRO A 225 -21.95 0.00 6.98
CA PRO A 225 -22.42 1.37 7.18
C PRO A 225 -23.83 1.45 7.76
N GLU A 226 -23.95 1.56 9.07
CA GLU A 226 -25.24 1.86 9.69
C GLU A 226 -25.80 3.20 9.18
N GLY A 227 -27.11 3.25 8.89
CA GLY A 227 -27.77 4.45 8.33
C GLY A 227 -27.57 4.67 6.84
N LEU A 228 -26.87 3.76 6.14
CA LEU A 228 -26.68 3.79 4.68
C LEU A 228 -27.30 2.54 4.01
N PRO A 229 -27.67 2.60 2.73
CA PRO A 229 -28.17 1.43 2.00
C PRO A 229 -27.05 0.41 1.79
N ARG A 230 -27.07 -0.70 2.52
CA ARG A 230 -26.00 -1.71 2.54
C ARG A 230 -25.67 -2.26 1.15
N GLU A 231 -26.65 -2.39 0.30
CA GLU A 231 -26.53 -2.86 -1.09
C GLU A 231 -25.74 -1.90 -2.00
N ARG A 232 -25.54 -0.66 -1.56
CA ARG A 232 -24.74 0.36 -2.25
C ARG A 232 -23.40 0.60 -1.59
N CYS A 233 -23.09 -0.13 -0.53
CA CYS A 233 -21.87 0.10 0.23
C CYS A 233 -20.72 -0.78 -0.26
N MET A 234 -19.51 -0.28 -0.06
CA MET A 234 -18.25 -0.96 -0.43
C MET A 234 -17.17 -0.61 0.59
N ALA A 235 -16.29 -1.55 0.91
CA ALA A 235 -15.11 -1.31 1.74
C ALA A 235 -13.83 -1.18 0.88
N ARG A 236 -12.83 -0.45 1.38
CA ARG A 236 -11.54 -0.20 0.72
C ARG A 236 -10.37 -0.71 1.56
N PRO A 237 -10.20 -2.03 1.70
CA PRO A 237 -9.03 -2.58 2.37
C PRO A 237 -7.75 -2.24 1.60
N GLY A 238 -6.69 -1.92 2.34
CA GLY A 238 -5.35 -1.63 1.81
C GLY A 238 -4.31 -2.52 2.47
N ILE A 239 -3.61 -2.03 3.49
CA ILE A 239 -2.44 -2.69 4.10
C ILE A 239 -2.70 -4.12 4.57
N ILE A 240 -3.89 -4.43 5.08
CA ILE A 240 -4.25 -5.78 5.52
C ILE A 240 -4.25 -6.81 4.38
N LEU A 241 -4.44 -6.37 3.14
CA LEU A 241 -4.32 -7.25 1.97
C LEU A 241 -2.88 -7.72 1.76
N TYR A 242 -1.90 -6.93 2.21
CA TYR A 242 -0.47 -7.21 2.10
C TYR A 242 0.11 -7.85 3.36
N GLY A 243 -0.75 -8.17 4.35
CA GLY A 243 -0.41 -8.99 5.50
C GLY A 243 0.02 -8.23 6.74
N TYR A 244 -0.29 -6.95 6.83
CA TYR A 244 0.08 -6.11 7.96
C TYR A 244 -1.15 -5.47 8.60
N ASP A 245 -1.16 -5.39 9.93
CA ASP A 245 -2.18 -4.68 10.67
C ASP A 245 -2.09 -3.16 10.44
N PRO A 246 -3.21 -2.42 10.54
CA PRO A 246 -3.23 -0.98 10.24
C PRO A 246 -2.46 -0.14 11.24
N SER A 247 -2.34 -0.59 12.50
CA SER A 247 -1.56 0.04 13.57
C SER A 247 -1.02 -1.00 14.55
N ASP A 248 -0.17 -0.58 15.48
CA ASP A 248 0.30 -1.45 16.58
C ASP A 248 -0.77 -1.70 17.64
N GLU A 249 -1.81 -0.86 17.71
CA GLU A 249 -2.88 -0.91 18.70
C GLU A 249 -3.97 -1.93 18.34
N VAL A 250 -4.14 -2.21 17.04
CA VAL A 250 -5.15 -3.14 16.53
C VAL A 250 -4.48 -4.30 15.82
N ARG A 251 -4.57 -5.48 16.44
CA ARG A 251 -3.97 -6.72 15.95
C ARG A 251 -5.05 -7.75 15.64
N PHE A 252 -5.12 -8.19 14.38
CA PHE A 252 -6.09 -9.19 13.95
C PHE A 252 -5.52 -10.62 13.97
N GLY A 253 -4.22 -10.79 13.80
CA GLY A 253 -3.52 -12.06 13.90
C GLY A 253 -3.87 -13.10 12.81
N CYS A 254 -4.62 -12.70 11.79
CA CYS A 254 -5.07 -13.59 10.71
C CYS A 254 -4.38 -13.32 9.36
N PHE A 255 -3.63 -12.23 9.25
CA PHE A 255 -2.97 -11.86 8.01
C PHE A 255 -1.56 -12.43 7.90
N ARG A 256 -1.13 -12.69 6.67
CA ARG A 256 0.19 -13.24 6.33
C ARG A 256 0.99 -12.22 5.55
N PRO A 257 2.20 -11.81 6.00
CA PRO A 257 3.07 -10.97 5.21
C PRO A 257 3.28 -11.54 3.81
N VAL A 258 3.15 -10.67 2.79
CA VAL A 258 3.21 -11.06 1.38
C VAL A 258 4.61 -10.91 0.81
N MET A 259 5.40 -9.94 1.32
CA MET A 259 6.74 -9.64 0.81
C MET A 259 7.83 -10.19 1.73
N THR A 260 8.80 -10.88 1.12
CA THR A 260 10.11 -11.19 1.72
C THR A 260 11.19 -10.53 0.88
N LEU A 261 12.01 -9.66 1.49
CA LEU A 261 13.15 -9.04 0.79
C LEU A 261 14.40 -9.86 1.01
N LYS A 262 15.09 -10.20 -0.07
CA LYS A 262 16.27 -11.06 -0.08
C LYS A 262 17.44 -10.45 -0.85
N THR A 263 18.62 -10.93 -0.53
CA THR A 263 19.86 -10.62 -1.24
C THR A 263 20.83 -11.84 -1.16
N VAL A 264 22.05 -11.65 -1.65
CA VAL A 264 23.11 -12.66 -1.53
C VAL A 264 24.35 -12.12 -0.83
N VAL A 265 25.15 -13.04 -0.30
CA VAL A 265 26.48 -12.77 0.24
C VAL A 265 27.45 -12.58 -0.91
N SER A 266 28.10 -11.42 -1.01
CA SER A 266 29.11 -11.15 -2.04
C SER A 266 30.55 -11.43 -1.62
N MET A 267 30.83 -11.41 -0.31
CA MET A 267 32.18 -11.60 0.21
C MET A 267 32.13 -12.03 1.68
N ILE A 268 33.03 -12.89 2.07
CA ILE A 268 33.27 -13.29 3.47
C ILE A 268 34.71 -12.98 3.85
N LYS A 269 34.91 -12.43 5.05
CA LYS A 269 36.23 -12.14 5.60
C LYS A 269 36.23 -12.27 7.11
N GLU A 270 37.41 -12.52 7.68
CA GLU A 270 37.65 -12.39 9.11
C GLU A 270 38.23 -11.01 9.42
N MET A 271 37.70 -10.36 10.45
CA MET A 271 38.22 -9.13 11.01
C MET A 271 38.87 -9.42 12.36
N GLN A 272 40.11 -8.99 12.50
CA GLN A 272 40.86 -9.12 13.75
C GLN A 272 40.52 -7.99 14.72
N PRO A 273 40.72 -8.18 16.05
CA PRO A 273 40.51 -7.11 17.03
C PRO A 273 41.19 -5.80 16.63
N GLY A 274 40.46 -4.68 16.76
CA GLY A 274 40.88 -3.33 16.37
C GLY A 274 40.64 -2.96 14.91
N GLN A 275 40.30 -3.90 14.03
CA GLN A 275 39.92 -3.59 12.66
C GLN A 275 38.50 -2.96 12.61
N CYS A 276 38.30 -1.97 11.70
CA CYS A 276 37.06 -1.23 11.58
C CYS A 276 36.35 -1.57 10.29
N ALA A 277 35.00 -1.48 10.30
CA ALA A 277 34.17 -1.60 9.11
C ALA A 277 33.27 -0.39 8.89
N SER A 278 32.93 -0.16 7.62
CA SER A 278 31.98 0.82 7.10
C SER A 278 32.37 2.29 7.29
N TYR A 279 31.52 3.18 6.72
CA TYR A 279 31.73 4.63 6.77
C TYR A 279 31.80 5.18 8.20
N GLY A 280 32.81 6.01 8.44
CA GLY A 280 33.06 6.61 9.74
C GLY A 280 33.57 5.62 10.78
N ARG A 281 34.00 4.42 10.37
CA ARG A 281 34.57 3.38 11.26
C ARG A 281 33.66 3.11 12.47
N ARG A 282 32.34 3.02 12.24
CA ARG A 282 31.32 2.91 13.30
C ARG A 282 31.21 1.51 13.90
N PHE A 283 31.90 0.54 13.32
CA PHE A 283 32.13 -0.78 13.90
C PHE A 283 33.62 -0.98 14.05
N THR A 284 34.05 -1.47 15.21
CA THR A 284 35.41 -1.94 15.48
C THR A 284 35.31 -3.34 16.08
N ALA A 285 35.97 -4.30 15.48
CA ALA A 285 35.99 -5.67 16.00
C ALA A 285 36.70 -5.72 17.35
N GLU A 286 36.05 -6.23 18.38
CA GLU A 286 36.63 -6.45 19.72
C GLU A 286 37.25 -7.85 19.83
N LYS A 287 36.76 -8.79 19.03
CA LYS A 287 37.28 -10.18 18.89
C LYS A 287 37.37 -10.52 17.40
N THR A 288 38.01 -11.63 17.07
CA THR A 288 37.95 -12.17 15.71
C THR A 288 36.49 -12.37 15.31
N THR A 289 36.05 -11.67 14.28
CA THR A 289 34.64 -11.60 13.82
C THR A 289 34.58 -12.01 12.36
N LYS A 290 33.78 -13.01 12.04
CA LYS A 290 33.48 -13.39 10.65
C LYS A 290 32.42 -12.47 10.09
N VAL A 291 32.73 -11.77 9.01
CA VAL A 291 31.89 -10.73 8.42
C VAL A 291 31.49 -11.11 7.01
N ALA A 292 30.21 -11.09 6.72
CA ALA A 292 29.70 -11.15 5.35
C ALA A 292 29.34 -9.76 4.83
N THR A 293 29.65 -9.50 3.57
CA THR A 293 29.16 -8.34 2.82
C THR A 293 27.97 -8.79 1.98
N LEU A 294 26.85 -8.06 2.05
CA LEU A 294 25.63 -8.33 1.33
C LEU A 294 25.45 -7.35 0.18
N CYS A 295 24.89 -7.82 -0.94
CA CYS A 295 24.61 -7.06 -2.17
C CYS A 295 23.40 -6.14 -2.04
N THR A 296 23.23 -5.41 -0.93
CA THR A 296 22.07 -4.54 -0.71
C THR A 296 22.43 -3.34 0.14
N GLY A 297 21.71 -2.24 -0.05
CA GLY A 297 21.85 -1.05 0.76
C GLY A 297 20.61 -0.16 0.74
N TYR A 298 20.80 1.13 1.12
CA TYR A 298 19.63 2.02 1.21
C TYR A 298 19.04 2.40 -0.16
N ALA A 299 19.77 2.23 -1.26
CA ALA A 299 19.25 2.45 -2.61
C ALA A 299 18.26 1.35 -3.05
N ASP A 300 18.26 0.20 -2.35
CA ASP A 300 17.33 -0.91 -2.58
C ASP A 300 16.08 -0.81 -1.71
N GLY A 301 16.11 0.05 -0.69
CA GLY A 301 15.03 0.21 0.27
C GLY A 301 15.36 -0.32 1.67
N TYR A 302 16.59 -0.83 1.94
CA TYR A 302 16.98 -1.21 3.29
C TYR A 302 17.38 0.04 4.10
N PRO A 303 16.61 0.44 5.14
CA PRO A 303 16.79 1.75 5.78
C PRO A 303 18.19 1.94 6.40
N ARG A 304 18.83 3.09 6.09
CA ARG A 304 20.13 3.44 6.67
C ARG A 304 20.08 3.60 8.20
N LEU A 305 18.92 3.86 8.77
CA LEU A 305 18.70 3.94 10.23
C LEU A 305 18.90 2.59 10.94
N LEU A 306 18.90 1.47 10.22
CA LEU A 306 19.18 0.14 10.74
C LEU A 306 20.68 -0.15 10.92
N SER A 307 21.55 0.83 10.74
CA SER A 307 23.00 0.75 10.96
C SER A 307 23.36 0.44 12.40
N CYS A 308 24.61 -0.07 12.59
CA CYS A 308 25.26 -0.22 13.89
C CYS A 308 24.50 -1.15 14.87
N GLY A 309 24.14 -2.33 14.41
CA GLY A 309 23.51 -3.39 15.21
C GLY A 309 22.00 -3.26 15.38
N LYS A 310 21.37 -2.20 14.83
CA LYS A 310 19.91 -2.06 14.92
C LYS A 310 19.16 -3.04 14.01
N GLY A 311 19.64 -3.23 12.78
CA GLY A 311 19.07 -4.18 11.83
C GLY A 311 19.55 -5.59 12.07
N VAL A 312 18.68 -6.56 11.81
CA VAL A 312 18.97 -8.01 11.90
C VAL A 312 18.47 -8.66 10.62
N VAL A 313 19.37 -9.36 9.93
CA VAL A 313 19.05 -10.19 8.76
C VAL A 313 19.17 -11.66 9.12
N GLU A 314 18.69 -12.54 8.25
CA GLU A 314 18.76 -13.98 8.46
C GLU A 314 19.62 -14.64 7.38
N ILE A 315 20.59 -15.49 7.79
CA ILE A 315 21.35 -16.36 6.90
C ILE A 315 21.35 -17.77 7.52
N HIS A 316 20.95 -18.77 6.76
CA HIS A 316 20.82 -20.18 7.22
C HIS A 316 19.98 -20.34 8.51
N GLY A 317 18.94 -19.50 8.70
CA GLY A 317 18.11 -19.52 9.91
C GLY A 317 18.77 -18.88 11.15
N VAL A 318 19.92 -18.21 10.99
CA VAL A 318 20.65 -17.53 12.06
C VAL A 318 20.47 -16.01 11.92
N ALA A 319 20.22 -15.34 13.04
CA ALA A 319 20.09 -13.89 13.10
C ALA A 319 21.46 -13.21 13.03
N CYS A 320 21.67 -12.37 12.03
CA CYS A 320 22.94 -11.70 11.74
C CYS A 320 22.76 -10.18 11.89
N PRO A 321 23.37 -9.55 12.93
CA PRO A 321 23.26 -8.10 13.12
C PRO A 321 24.08 -7.32 12.10
N VAL A 322 23.58 -6.15 11.71
CA VAL A 322 24.27 -5.22 10.79
C VAL A 322 25.47 -4.58 11.46
N LEU A 323 26.64 -4.68 10.83
CA LEU A 323 27.90 -4.12 11.30
C LEU A 323 28.18 -2.76 10.65
N GLY A 324 28.37 -1.74 11.48
CA GLY A 324 28.66 -0.39 11.01
C GLY A 324 27.49 0.22 10.26
N ARG A 325 27.75 1.14 9.32
CA ARG A 325 26.70 1.83 8.57
C ARG A 325 26.27 1.05 7.33
N VAL A 326 24.97 0.99 7.08
CA VAL A 326 24.41 0.57 5.79
C VAL A 326 24.88 1.56 4.71
N CYS A 327 25.50 1.06 3.65
CA CYS A 327 25.97 1.85 2.51
C CYS A 327 24.86 1.97 1.44
N MET A 328 25.17 2.56 0.28
CA MET A 328 24.21 2.74 -0.80
C MET A 328 23.78 1.39 -1.38
N ASP A 329 24.74 0.54 -1.70
CA ASP A 329 24.55 -0.69 -2.47
C ASP A 329 25.07 -1.95 -1.75
N GLN A 330 25.64 -1.81 -0.56
CA GLN A 330 26.22 -2.90 0.22
C GLN A 330 26.05 -2.65 1.71
N MET A 331 26.03 -3.73 2.48
CA MET A 331 26.14 -3.67 3.95
C MET A 331 26.88 -4.89 4.49
N MET A 332 27.42 -4.77 5.70
CA MET A 332 28.12 -5.84 6.37
C MET A 332 27.29 -6.36 7.54
N VAL A 333 27.37 -7.67 7.77
CA VAL A 333 26.70 -8.35 8.88
C VAL A 333 27.66 -9.31 9.58
N ASP A 334 27.42 -9.53 10.87
CA ASP A 334 28.15 -10.53 11.66
C ASP A 334 27.62 -11.93 11.34
N VAL A 335 28.51 -12.80 10.84
CA VAL A 335 28.18 -14.19 10.52
C VAL A 335 29.06 -15.16 11.31
N THR A 336 29.60 -14.71 12.44
CA THR A 336 30.51 -15.53 13.28
C THR A 336 29.84 -16.84 13.69
N ASP A 337 28.57 -16.80 14.00
CA ASP A 337 27.79 -17.95 14.45
C ASP A 337 27.01 -18.66 13.32
N VAL A 338 27.24 -18.28 12.04
CA VAL A 338 26.57 -18.94 10.90
C VAL A 338 27.44 -20.09 10.39
N PRO A 339 26.96 -21.35 10.51
CA PRO A 339 27.68 -22.51 10.01
C PRO A 339 27.87 -22.45 8.49
N GLU A 340 29.08 -22.73 8.02
CA GLU A 340 29.41 -22.95 6.61
C GLU A 340 28.91 -21.89 5.62
N VAL A 341 28.70 -20.61 6.07
CA VAL A 341 28.30 -19.52 5.19
C VAL A 341 29.31 -19.34 4.05
N ARG A 342 28.80 -19.15 2.83
CA ARG A 342 29.57 -19.02 1.57
C ARG A 342 29.13 -17.81 0.78
N GLU A 343 29.94 -17.39 -0.16
CA GLU A 343 29.54 -16.44 -1.20
C GLU A 343 28.38 -17.05 -2.01
N ASP A 344 27.48 -16.19 -2.49
CA ASP A 344 26.20 -16.51 -3.16
C ASP A 344 25.12 -17.16 -2.26
N ASP A 345 25.36 -17.37 -0.96
CA ASP A 345 24.31 -17.78 -0.04
C ASP A 345 23.22 -16.68 0.07
N GLU A 346 21.96 -17.11 0.11
CA GLU A 346 20.83 -16.19 0.28
C GLU A 346 20.79 -15.63 1.70
N ALA A 347 20.55 -14.32 1.79
CA ALA A 347 20.28 -13.61 3.03
C ALA A 347 18.88 -12.98 2.98
N ILE A 348 18.09 -13.18 4.02
CA ILE A 348 16.76 -12.59 4.16
C ILE A 348 16.90 -11.29 4.95
N LEU A 349 16.60 -10.17 4.29
CA LEU A 349 16.69 -8.82 4.85
C LEU A 349 15.56 -8.53 5.81
N TRP A 350 14.33 -8.94 5.44
CA TRP A 350 13.16 -9.00 6.30
C TRP A 350 12.13 -10.02 5.78
N GLY A 351 11.23 -10.45 6.67
CA GLY A 351 10.16 -11.39 6.35
C GLY A 351 10.55 -12.86 6.51
N GLY A 352 11.71 -13.14 7.09
CA GLY A 352 12.15 -14.47 7.50
C GLY A 352 11.65 -14.85 8.90
N THR A 353 12.23 -15.94 9.44
CA THR A 353 11.86 -16.47 10.76
C THR A 353 12.56 -15.77 11.91
N VAL A 354 13.78 -15.33 11.71
CA VAL A 354 14.64 -14.67 12.73
C VAL A 354 15.15 -13.31 12.28
N SER A 355 14.92 -12.91 11.02
CA SER A 355 15.19 -11.56 10.53
C SER A 355 14.18 -10.55 11.09
N ASP A 356 14.46 -9.26 10.88
CA ASP A 356 13.45 -8.23 11.09
C ASP A 356 12.19 -8.48 10.22
N THR A 357 11.05 -7.95 10.65
CA THR A 357 9.83 -7.80 9.84
C THR A 357 9.68 -6.34 9.42
N ALA A 358 8.81 -6.03 8.45
CA ALA A 358 8.55 -4.63 8.09
C ALA A 358 8.03 -3.81 9.29
N GLU A 359 7.30 -4.44 10.22
CA GLU A 359 6.82 -3.79 11.46
C GLU A 359 7.96 -3.55 12.45
N THR A 360 8.88 -4.53 12.64
CA THR A 360 10.04 -4.32 13.51
C THR A 360 10.97 -3.26 12.96
N ILE A 361 11.17 -3.23 11.65
CA ILE A 361 11.89 -2.15 10.96
C ILE A 361 11.23 -0.80 11.21
N ALA A 362 9.92 -0.73 11.00
CA ALA A 362 9.14 0.49 11.21
C ALA A 362 9.35 1.04 12.63
N ARG A 363 9.21 0.20 13.66
CA ARG A 363 9.46 0.60 15.06
C ARG A 363 10.90 1.05 15.32
N LYS A 364 11.90 0.35 14.74
CA LYS A 364 13.31 0.71 14.87
C LYS A 364 13.68 2.02 14.18
N THR A 365 12.89 2.44 13.19
CA THR A 365 13.16 3.61 12.35
C THR A 365 12.15 4.75 12.54
N ASP A 366 11.24 4.63 13.52
CA ASP A 366 10.22 5.61 13.87
C ASP A 366 9.28 5.95 12.70
N THR A 367 8.75 4.89 12.06
CA THR A 367 7.80 4.98 10.95
C THR A 367 6.76 3.86 11.01
N ILE A 368 6.06 3.61 9.91
CA ILE A 368 5.01 2.59 9.77
C ILE A 368 5.39 1.56 8.70
N SER A 369 4.83 0.33 8.80
CA SER A 369 5.07 -0.75 7.83
C SER A 369 4.78 -0.35 6.38
N TYR A 370 3.81 0.53 6.17
CA TYR A 370 3.47 1.10 4.85
C TYR A 370 4.68 1.76 4.16
N GLU A 371 5.43 2.59 4.90
CA GLU A 371 6.59 3.29 4.35
C GLU A 371 7.73 2.33 4.06
N VAL A 372 7.97 1.36 4.96
CA VAL A 372 9.00 0.33 4.75
C VAL A 372 8.74 -0.45 3.46
N LEU A 373 7.52 -0.91 3.25
CA LEU A 373 7.12 -1.66 2.05
C LEU A 373 7.20 -0.81 0.78
N CYS A 374 6.66 0.40 0.81
CA CYS A 374 6.70 1.33 -0.33
C CYS A 374 8.13 1.80 -0.64
N GLY A 375 9.06 1.69 0.33
CA GLY A 375 10.46 2.07 0.19
C GLY A 375 11.29 1.12 -0.66
N VAL A 376 10.80 -0.10 -0.96
CA VAL A 376 11.50 -1.04 -1.85
C VAL A 376 11.63 -0.43 -3.24
N SER A 377 12.87 -0.16 -3.66
CA SER A 377 13.19 0.52 -4.90
C SER A 377 12.68 -0.24 -6.13
N ARG A 378 12.40 0.50 -7.21
CA ARG A 378 12.04 -0.10 -8.50
C ARG A 378 13.17 -0.89 -9.17
N ARG A 379 14.43 -0.67 -8.77
CA ARG A 379 15.55 -1.48 -9.26
C ARG A 379 15.59 -2.90 -8.68
N VAL A 380 14.76 -3.15 -7.64
CA VAL A 380 14.63 -4.47 -7.01
C VAL A 380 13.58 -5.27 -7.79
N PRO A 381 13.91 -6.38 -8.45
CA PRO A 381 12.94 -7.23 -9.12
C PRO A 381 11.88 -7.78 -8.18
N ARG A 382 10.62 -7.86 -8.64
CA ARG A 382 9.54 -8.57 -7.93
C ARG A 382 9.43 -9.96 -8.50
N VAL A 383 9.61 -10.96 -7.65
CA VAL A 383 9.57 -12.39 -7.99
C VAL A 383 8.29 -12.97 -7.39
N TYR A 384 7.30 -13.24 -8.24
CA TYR A 384 6.00 -13.72 -7.79
C TYR A 384 6.00 -15.23 -7.65
N ARG A 385 5.57 -15.70 -6.46
CA ARG A 385 5.40 -17.11 -6.16
C ARG A 385 3.94 -17.46 -6.02
N ASP A 386 3.55 -18.55 -6.68
CA ASP A 386 2.22 -19.15 -6.57
C ASP A 386 2.40 -20.64 -6.33
N HIS A 387 1.79 -21.19 -5.26
CA HIS A 387 2.00 -22.57 -4.81
C HIS A 387 3.49 -22.96 -4.72
N GLY A 388 4.32 -22.04 -4.21
CA GLY A 388 5.75 -22.22 -4.04
C GLY A 388 6.58 -22.16 -5.35
N GLN A 389 5.96 -21.98 -6.51
CA GLN A 389 6.64 -21.87 -7.81
C GLN A 389 6.74 -20.41 -8.25
N ILE A 390 7.85 -20.05 -8.92
CA ILE A 390 7.98 -18.74 -9.56
C ILE A 390 7.10 -18.74 -10.81
N VAL A 391 6.12 -17.82 -10.84
CA VAL A 391 5.17 -17.70 -11.95
C VAL A 391 5.39 -16.45 -12.80
N ALA A 392 6.03 -15.43 -12.24
CA ALA A 392 6.40 -14.22 -12.97
C ALA A 392 7.60 -13.53 -12.28
N VAL A 393 8.31 -12.71 -13.03
CA VAL A 393 9.32 -11.78 -12.55
C VAL A 393 9.06 -10.44 -13.24
N GLU A 394 8.98 -9.36 -12.48
CA GLU A 394 8.95 -7.99 -12.98
C GLU A 394 10.27 -7.30 -12.65
N ASP A 395 11.04 -6.97 -13.65
CA ASP A 395 12.30 -6.22 -13.54
C ASP A 395 12.18 -4.93 -14.35
N TRP A 396 11.84 -3.85 -13.65
CA TRP A 396 11.59 -2.55 -14.28
C TRP A 396 12.78 -1.95 -15.03
N ILE A 397 14.01 -2.39 -14.73
CA ILE A 397 15.21 -1.90 -15.41
C ILE A 397 15.42 -2.65 -16.73
N LEU A 398 15.13 -3.95 -16.75
CA LEU A 398 15.31 -4.78 -17.94
C LEU A 398 14.12 -4.71 -18.90
N GLU A 399 12.93 -4.32 -18.41
CA GLU A 399 11.71 -4.23 -19.21
C GLU A 399 11.43 -2.80 -19.74
N ALA A 400 12.29 -1.83 -19.43
CA ALA A 400 12.14 -0.41 -19.78
C ALA A 400 12.48 -0.10 -21.26
#